data_8328431b4733ec2041ccccb1a7af568b
#
_entry.id   8328431b4733ec2041ccccb1a7af568b
#
_cell.length_a   1.000
_cell.length_b   1.000
_cell.length_c   1.000
_cell.angle_alpha   90.00
_cell.angle_beta   90.00
_cell.angle_gamma   90.00
#
_symmetry.space_group_name_H-M   'P 1'
#
loop_
_entity.id
_entity.type
_entity.pdbx_description
1 polymer ?
#
loop_
_entity_poly.entity_id
_entity_poly.type
_entity_poly.pdbx_seq_one_letter_code
_entity_poly.pdbx_strand_id
1 'polypeptide(L)'
;MTITFFTGPAPLEAIRERLAAVVAANPWLAGRLVRGKGEKRTRLTFDPAGPLRDGLFTVASPGQYKVQGVSYAAIQKVMKGSPLEVQGGLKAVNTDAVQMNVAVIPDGDRWALTVSISHTIADGYTYYQIYSMLSASAEVKSLSPVRKESFSAGLGGAVGKAESKLYYSVGFFLNCVASMVFGGAVRSRCHLVDPAKVEAAKAAAKEDGDSAFVSTNDLLTAAWAKLTRAELLEMPINLRNRLPGIGDADAGNYEWAVFYQEEDFLRPGQIRKSLATPGKYMRCGRDPPRPLRSGGRLVRASYALITNWATFAQGLDLPGCEQQLHFPCFDLAAVPCEMAFVFRATGAETGVLMLSCKLRDADLAGSVFGATVDPVIFPGN
;
A
#
# COMPACT_ATOMS: atom_id res chain seq x y z
N MET A 1 0.62 7.80 -0.73
CA MET A 1 1.56 8.68 0.03
C MET A 1 1.81 8.07 1.39
N THR A 2 3.01 8.26 1.96
CA THR A 2 3.29 8.02 3.39
C THR A 2 3.77 9.30 4.06
N ILE A 3 3.67 9.32 5.38
CA ILE A 3 4.20 10.38 6.24
C ILE A 3 5.07 9.76 7.33
N THR A 4 6.27 10.28 7.51
CA THR A 4 7.26 9.80 8.49
C THR A 4 7.64 10.94 9.41
N PHE A 5 7.61 10.70 10.71
CA PHE A 5 7.82 11.71 11.75
C PHE A 5 9.18 11.56 12.39
N PHE A 6 9.84 12.67 12.63
CA PHE A 6 11.20 12.75 13.14
C PHE A 6 11.31 13.72 14.31
N THR A 7 12.27 13.44 15.19
CA THR A 7 12.82 14.38 16.20
C THR A 7 14.22 14.83 15.77
N GLY A 8 14.63 16.01 16.23
CA GLY A 8 15.88 16.66 15.83
C GLY A 8 15.70 17.57 14.61
N PRO A 9 16.74 18.26 14.16
CA PRO A 9 16.68 19.21 13.06
C PRO A 9 16.44 18.51 11.73
N ALA A 10 15.61 19.11 10.86
CA ALA A 10 15.38 18.60 9.52
C ALA A 10 16.61 18.83 8.62
N PRO A 11 17.26 17.78 8.10
CA PRO A 11 18.48 17.90 7.28
C PRO A 11 18.13 18.20 5.81
N LEU A 12 17.60 19.40 5.53
CA LEU A 12 17.00 19.76 4.24
C LEU A 12 17.95 19.54 3.05
N GLU A 13 19.21 19.99 3.15
CA GLU A 13 20.17 19.85 2.06
C GLU A 13 20.52 18.37 1.82
N ALA A 14 20.74 17.60 2.90
CA ALA A 14 21.02 16.16 2.76
C ALA A 14 19.86 15.41 2.09
N ILE A 15 18.61 15.74 2.43
CA ILE A 15 17.41 15.15 1.79
C ILE A 15 17.35 15.56 0.31
N ARG A 16 17.63 16.83 -0.01
CA ARG A 16 17.63 17.35 -1.39
C ARG A 16 18.71 16.67 -2.24
N GLU A 17 19.95 16.63 -1.74
CA GLU A 17 21.07 15.95 -2.41
C GLU A 17 20.77 14.47 -2.64
N ARG A 18 20.22 13.83 -1.62
CA ARG A 18 19.85 12.41 -1.71
C ARG A 18 18.75 12.17 -2.74
N LEU A 19 17.71 13.00 -2.75
CA LEU A 19 16.66 12.93 -3.76
C LEU A 19 17.22 13.16 -5.17
N ALA A 20 18.13 14.12 -5.33
CA ALA A 20 18.79 14.38 -6.62
C ALA A 20 19.54 13.13 -7.11
N ALA A 21 20.29 12.45 -6.24
CA ALA A 21 20.97 11.21 -6.56
C ALA A 21 19.99 10.09 -6.95
N VAL A 22 18.88 9.94 -6.22
CA VAL A 22 17.83 8.95 -6.51
C VAL A 22 17.20 9.22 -7.87
N VAL A 23 16.89 10.49 -8.19
CA VAL A 23 16.31 10.87 -9.49
C VAL A 23 17.32 10.72 -10.62
N ALA A 24 18.60 11.03 -10.40
CA ALA A 24 19.65 10.83 -11.40
C ALA A 24 19.80 9.34 -11.77
N ALA A 25 19.69 8.44 -10.79
CA ALA A 25 19.68 6.99 -11.04
C ALA A 25 18.34 6.48 -11.60
N ASN A 26 17.24 7.21 -11.37
CA ASN A 26 15.87 6.84 -11.75
C ASN A 26 15.14 8.03 -12.42
N PRO A 27 15.61 8.52 -13.58
CA PRO A 27 15.08 9.75 -14.18
C PRO A 27 13.59 9.67 -14.56
N TRP A 28 13.05 8.46 -14.67
CA TRP A 28 11.64 8.21 -14.90
C TRP A 28 10.72 8.75 -13.76
N LEU A 29 11.25 8.96 -12.55
CA LEU A 29 10.51 9.58 -11.43
C LEU A 29 10.16 11.04 -11.71
N ALA A 30 10.99 11.74 -12.52
CA ALA A 30 10.73 13.10 -12.99
C ALA A 30 9.87 13.13 -14.27
N GLY A 31 9.40 11.98 -14.74
CA GLY A 31 8.65 11.83 -15.98
C GLY A 31 7.24 12.43 -15.94
N ARG A 32 6.61 12.41 -17.12
CA ARG A 32 5.22 12.87 -17.35
C ARG A 32 4.40 11.76 -17.98
N LEU A 33 3.14 11.70 -17.62
CA LEU A 33 2.19 10.79 -18.25
C LEU A 33 1.60 11.43 -19.50
N VAL A 34 1.81 10.81 -20.64
CA VAL A 34 1.30 11.30 -21.92
C VAL A 34 0.46 10.25 -22.63
N ARG A 35 -0.59 10.71 -23.31
CA ARG A 35 -1.44 9.87 -24.15
C ARG A 35 -1.87 10.64 -25.39
N GLY A 36 -1.48 10.14 -26.55
CA GLY A 36 -1.86 10.71 -27.84
C GLY A 36 -3.36 10.57 -28.12
N LYS A 37 -3.86 11.42 -29.00
CA LYS A 37 -5.26 11.36 -29.45
C LYS A 37 -5.54 9.99 -30.11
N GLY A 38 -6.54 9.27 -29.61
CA GLY A 38 -6.89 7.93 -30.10
C GLY A 38 -6.04 6.78 -29.53
N GLU A 39 -4.99 7.06 -28.77
CA GLU A 39 -4.20 6.02 -28.10
C GLU A 39 -4.96 5.45 -26.89
N LYS A 40 -4.91 4.12 -26.73
CA LYS A 40 -5.52 3.42 -25.58
C LYS A 40 -4.59 3.40 -24.36
N ARG A 41 -3.28 3.50 -24.59
CA ARG A 41 -2.26 3.36 -23.53
C ARG A 41 -1.64 4.71 -23.19
N THR A 42 -1.47 4.95 -21.91
CA THR A 42 -0.66 6.06 -21.39
C THR A 42 0.80 5.63 -21.37
N ARG A 43 1.70 6.53 -21.75
CA ARG A 43 3.15 6.35 -21.71
C ARG A 43 3.76 7.25 -20.66
N LEU A 44 4.84 6.81 -20.04
CA LEU A 44 5.70 7.63 -19.20
C LEU A 44 6.85 8.13 -20.09
N THR A 45 6.97 9.45 -20.23
CA THR A 45 8.07 10.11 -20.96
C THR A 45 8.95 10.86 -19.97
N PHE A 46 10.26 10.79 -20.13
CA PHE A 46 11.21 11.46 -19.27
C PHE A 46 12.51 11.75 -20.04
N ASP A 47 13.25 12.73 -19.55
CA ASP A 47 14.59 13.06 -20.03
C ASP A 47 15.61 12.36 -19.12
N PRO A 48 16.45 11.43 -19.65
CA PRO A 48 17.46 10.73 -18.85
C PRO A 48 18.54 11.64 -18.27
N ALA A 49 18.80 12.79 -18.88
CA ALA A 49 19.82 13.76 -18.47
C ALA A 49 19.19 15.04 -17.88
N GLY A 50 17.87 15.06 -17.69
CA GLY A 50 17.14 16.22 -17.22
C GLY A 50 17.49 16.57 -15.77
N PRO A 51 17.45 17.88 -15.42
CA PRO A 51 17.65 18.33 -14.05
C PRO A 51 16.50 17.87 -13.13
N LEU A 52 16.74 17.97 -11.83
CA LEU A 52 15.68 17.80 -10.84
C LEU A 52 14.57 18.82 -11.13
N ARG A 53 13.37 18.32 -11.44
CA ARG A 53 12.24 19.17 -11.76
C ARG A 53 11.68 19.86 -10.53
N ASP A 54 11.19 21.09 -10.72
CA ASP A 54 10.37 21.75 -9.71
C ASP A 54 9.17 20.88 -9.31
N GLY A 55 8.84 20.91 -8.02
CA GLY A 55 7.77 20.10 -7.44
C GLY A 55 8.16 18.68 -7.03
N LEU A 56 9.38 18.20 -7.34
CA LEU A 56 9.87 16.92 -6.79
C LEU A 56 10.31 17.04 -5.33
N PHE A 57 10.78 18.22 -4.91
CA PHE A 57 11.13 18.54 -3.53
C PHE A 57 10.39 19.79 -3.07
N THR A 58 9.76 19.69 -1.90
CA THR A 58 8.97 20.79 -1.32
C THR A 58 9.32 20.95 0.16
N VAL A 59 9.45 22.18 0.63
CA VAL A 59 9.48 22.48 2.06
C VAL A 59 8.22 23.28 2.38
N ALA A 60 7.37 22.75 3.25
CA ALA A 60 6.16 23.45 3.66
C ALA A 60 6.52 24.69 4.49
N SER A 61 5.72 25.75 4.37
CA SER A 61 5.92 26.94 5.19
C SER A 61 5.75 26.60 6.68
N PRO A 62 6.57 27.16 7.57
CA PRO A 62 6.40 26.98 9.01
C PRO A 62 4.98 27.29 9.47
N GLY A 63 4.35 26.39 10.22
CA GLY A 63 2.97 26.53 10.72
C GLY A 63 1.88 26.23 9.70
N GLN A 64 2.20 25.96 8.43
CA GLN A 64 1.22 25.57 7.42
C GLN A 64 0.52 24.25 7.76
N TYR A 65 1.27 23.31 8.30
CA TYR A 65 0.78 22.02 8.75
C TYR A 65 1.28 21.76 10.17
N LYS A 66 0.38 21.31 11.05
CA LYS A 66 0.73 20.91 12.41
C LYS A 66 0.93 19.40 12.46
N VAL A 67 2.08 18.96 12.98
CA VAL A 67 2.42 17.53 13.10
C VAL A 67 2.64 17.09 14.55
N GLN A 68 2.69 18.03 15.50
CA GLN A 68 2.82 17.74 16.92
C GLN A 68 1.47 17.85 17.64
N GLY A 69 1.20 16.94 18.58
CA GLY A 69 0.02 16.97 19.44
C GLY A 69 -1.31 16.87 18.69
N VAL A 70 -1.31 16.29 17.49
CA VAL A 70 -2.47 16.08 16.65
C VAL A 70 -2.70 14.60 16.41
N SER A 71 -3.95 14.19 16.22
CA SER A 71 -4.24 12.80 15.87
C SER A 71 -3.83 12.47 14.43
N TYR A 72 -3.51 11.22 14.21
CA TYR A 72 -3.22 10.73 12.85
C TYR A 72 -4.38 10.96 11.87
N ALA A 73 -5.62 10.77 12.32
CA ALA A 73 -6.82 11.07 11.51
C ALA A 73 -6.90 12.55 11.11
N ALA A 74 -6.53 13.47 12.02
CA ALA A 74 -6.46 14.90 11.70
C ALA A 74 -5.42 15.20 10.62
N ILE A 75 -4.24 14.57 10.70
CA ILE A 75 -3.18 14.71 9.69
C ILE A 75 -3.66 14.20 8.33
N GLN A 76 -4.26 13.02 8.24
CA GLN A 76 -4.79 12.47 6.98
C GLN A 76 -5.75 13.46 6.31
N LYS A 77 -6.65 14.05 7.09
CA LYS A 77 -7.64 15.01 6.60
C LYS A 77 -6.99 16.26 6.01
N VAL A 78 -5.92 16.76 6.64
CA VAL A 78 -5.19 17.96 6.17
C VAL A 78 -4.34 17.65 4.95
N MET A 79 -3.78 16.43 4.86
CA MET A 79 -2.95 16.01 3.71
C MET A 79 -3.76 15.77 2.43
N LYS A 80 -5.05 15.48 2.56
CA LYS A 80 -5.94 15.23 1.41
C LYS A 80 -5.96 16.40 0.44
N GLY A 81 -5.58 16.13 -0.81
CA GLY A 81 -5.58 17.13 -1.87
C GLY A 81 -4.61 18.31 -1.63
N SER A 82 -3.71 18.16 -0.65
CA SER A 82 -2.65 19.15 -0.44
C SER A 82 -1.67 19.16 -1.62
N PRO A 83 -0.93 20.26 -1.85
CA PRO A 83 0.11 20.29 -2.88
C PRO A 83 1.27 19.32 -2.64
N LEU A 84 1.30 18.65 -1.48
CA LEU A 84 2.28 17.62 -1.14
C LEU A 84 1.89 16.23 -1.69
N GLU A 85 0.64 16.06 -2.10
CA GLU A 85 0.14 14.86 -2.73
C GLU A 85 0.21 14.97 -4.25
N VAL A 86 0.86 14.00 -4.93
CA VAL A 86 0.90 13.98 -6.39
C VAL A 86 -0.48 13.69 -6.98
N GLN A 87 -0.78 14.31 -8.10
CA GLN A 87 -2.01 14.01 -8.82
C GLN A 87 -2.01 12.56 -9.29
N GLY A 88 -3.05 11.82 -8.92
CA GLY A 88 -3.17 10.42 -9.28
C GLY A 88 -3.79 10.19 -10.67
N GLY A 89 -3.35 9.09 -11.30
CA GLY A 89 -4.02 8.44 -12.41
C GLY A 89 -4.28 9.35 -13.61
N LEU A 90 -5.51 9.30 -14.09
CA LEU A 90 -5.93 9.98 -15.33
C LEU A 90 -5.86 11.51 -15.24
N LYS A 91 -5.91 12.11 -14.05
CA LYS A 91 -5.83 13.57 -13.87
C LYS A 91 -4.45 14.13 -14.21
N ALA A 92 -3.39 13.32 -14.08
CA ALA A 92 -2.03 13.71 -14.40
C ALA A 92 -1.67 13.53 -15.89
N VAL A 93 -2.52 12.87 -16.68
CA VAL A 93 -2.24 12.60 -18.09
C VAL A 93 -2.30 13.90 -18.92
N ASN A 94 -1.27 14.14 -19.74
CA ASN A 94 -1.11 15.33 -20.59
C ASN A 94 -1.06 16.64 -19.80
N THR A 95 -0.56 16.58 -18.55
CA THR A 95 -0.28 17.75 -17.72
C THR A 95 1.19 17.82 -17.34
N ASP A 96 1.61 18.91 -16.70
CA ASP A 96 2.95 19.06 -16.15
C ASP A 96 3.11 18.47 -14.75
N ALA A 97 2.10 17.76 -14.24
CA ALA A 97 2.12 17.15 -12.92
C ALA A 97 3.30 16.19 -12.75
N VAL A 98 4.05 16.38 -11.68
CA VAL A 98 5.10 15.43 -11.28
C VAL A 98 4.48 14.12 -10.81
N GLN A 99 5.20 13.02 -11.00
CA GLN A 99 4.75 11.70 -10.58
C GLN A 99 5.30 11.28 -9.20
N MET A 100 6.18 12.10 -8.64
CA MET A 100 6.75 11.95 -7.30
C MET A 100 6.88 13.32 -6.64
N ASN A 101 6.65 13.38 -5.32
CA ASN A 101 6.98 14.52 -4.47
C ASN A 101 7.54 14.02 -3.14
N VAL A 102 8.64 14.61 -2.70
CA VAL A 102 9.21 14.47 -1.36
C VAL A 102 9.07 15.81 -0.68
N ALA A 103 8.36 15.87 0.45
CA ALA A 103 8.16 17.13 1.13
C ALA A 103 8.51 17.07 2.61
N VAL A 104 9.14 18.13 3.11
CA VAL A 104 9.45 18.32 4.52
C VAL A 104 8.42 19.29 5.13
N ILE A 105 7.86 18.89 6.25
CA ILE A 105 6.89 19.67 7.05
C ILE A 105 7.55 20.02 8.38
N PRO A 106 8.11 21.21 8.56
CA PRO A 106 8.72 21.64 9.82
C PRO A 106 7.63 22.02 10.84
N ASP A 107 7.83 21.62 12.11
CA ASP A 107 6.94 21.97 13.23
C ASP A 107 7.78 22.08 14.54
N GLY A 108 8.47 23.19 14.72
CA GLY A 108 9.38 23.43 15.86
C GLY A 108 10.63 22.55 15.81
N ASP A 109 10.86 21.79 16.87
CA ASP A 109 11.98 20.83 17.03
C ASP A 109 11.68 19.44 16.41
N ARG A 110 10.52 19.30 15.82
CA ARG A 110 10.02 18.08 15.18
C ARG A 110 9.60 18.39 13.76
N TRP A 111 9.49 17.36 12.94
CA TRP A 111 9.11 17.53 11.56
C TRP A 111 8.59 16.22 10.97
N ALA A 112 7.98 16.32 9.81
CA ALA A 112 7.58 15.14 9.06
C ALA A 112 8.10 15.17 7.63
N LEU A 113 8.37 13.98 7.08
CA LEU A 113 8.69 13.75 5.68
C LEU A 113 7.48 13.08 5.03
N THR A 114 6.93 13.71 4.01
CA THR A 114 5.96 13.03 3.14
C THR A 114 6.64 12.58 1.86
N VAL A 115 6.34 11.35 1.44
CA VAL A 115 6.73 10.83 0.14
C VAL A 115 5.46 10.43 -0.59
N SER A 116 5.23 11.02 -1.74
CA SER A 116 4.08 10.75 -2.60
C SER A 116 4.57 10.29 -3.97
N ILE A 117 4.16 9.10 -4.41
CA ILE A 117 4.46 8.57 -5.75
C ILE A 117 3.16 8.10 -6.37
N SER A 118 2.94 8.46 -7.64
CA SER A 118 1.76 8.05 -8.39
C SER A 118 1.70 6.53 -8.55
N HIS A 119 0.59 5.90 -8.14
CA HIS A 119 0.38 4.46 -8.33
C HIS A 119 0.33 4.04 -9.81
N THR A 120 0.24 5.02 -10.73
CA THR A 120 0.35 4.75 -12.17
C THR A 120 1.73 4.25 -12.56
N ILE A 121 2.79 4.67 -11.84
CA ILE A 121 4.18 4.36 -12.15
C ILE A 121 4.84 3.42 -11.14
N ALA A 122 4.26 3.20 -9.97
CA ALA A 122 4.87 2.41 -8.89
C ALA A 122 3.81 1.68 -8.06
N ASP A 123 4.01 0.38 -7.83
CA ASP A 123 3.33 -0.39 -6.80
C ASP A 123 3.99 -0.18 -5.41
N GLY A 124 3.45 -0.81 -4.39
CA GLY A 124 3.98 -0.71 -3.02
C GLY A 124 5.45 -1.15 -2.92
N TYR A 125 5.87 -2.17 -3.66
CA TYR A 125 7.26 -2.63 -3.68
C TYR A 125 8.19 -1.57 -4.29
N THR A 126 7.88 -1.07 -5.49
CA THR A 126 8.66 0.00 -6.15
C THR A 126 8.68 1.26 -5.27
N TYR A 127 7.54 1.61 -4.66
CA TYR A 127 7.44 2.74 -3.74
C TYR A 127 8.47 2.64 -2.61
N TYR A 128 8.52 1.51 -1.90
CA TYR A 128 9.45 1.33 -0.78
C TYR A 128 10.90 1.14 -1.20
N GLN A 129 11.18 0.66 -2.41
CA GLN A 129 12.52 0.70 -2.97
C GLN A 129 13.01 2.15 -3.12
N ILE A 130 12.19 3.03 -3.71
CA ILE A 130 12.51 4.45 -3.87
C ILE A 130 12.59 5.14 -2.49
N TYR A 131 11.62 4.88 -1.60
CA TYR A 131 11.61 5.42 -0.25
C TYR A 131 12.89 5.06 0.51
N SER A 132 13.30 3.80 0.48
CA SER A 132 14.51 3.34 1.17
C SER A 132 15.79 4.01 0.64
N MET A 133 15.85 4.35 -0.64
CA MET A 133 17.00 5.07 -1.22
C MET A 133 17.15 6.50 -0.71
N LEU A 134 16.14 7.07 -0.03
CA LEU A 134 16.26 8.37 0.64
C LEU A 134 17.10 8.29 1.92
N SER A 135 17.34 7.11 2.46
CA SER A 135 18.23 6.91 3.63
C SER A 135 19.69 7.18 3.26
N ALA A 136 20.42 7.87 4.13
CA ALA A 136 21.83 8.22 3.91
C ALA A 136 22.72 6.99 3.74
N SER A 137 22.45 5.92 4.48
CA SER A 137 23.21 4.66 4.48
C SER A 137 22.80 3.70 3.33
N ALA A 138 21.68 3.95 2.65
CA ALA A 138 21.21 3.05 1.59
C ALA A 138 21.98 3.22 0.27
N GLU A 139 22.15 2.15 -0.48
CA GLU A 139 22.63 2.23 -1.85
C GLU A 139 21.56 2.82 -2.78
N VAL A 140 21.94 3.77 -3.64
CA VAL A 140 21.06 4.26 -4.70
C VAL A 140 21.18 3.33 -5.90
N LYS A 141 20.06 2.68 -6.26
CA LYS A 141 19.97 1.72 -7.37
C LYS A 141 19.19 2.29 -8.53
N SER A 142 19.60 1.96 -9.73
CA SER A 142 18.81 2.21 -10.93
C SER A 142 17.77 1.11 -11.09
N LEU A 143 16.49 1.50 -11.23
CA LEU A 143 15.38 0.60 -11.50
C LEU A 143 14.88 0.78 -12.93
N SER A 144 14.49 -0.31 -13.58
CA SER A 144 13.97 -0.30 -14.95
C SER A 144 12.47 0.02 -14.98
N PRO A 145 12.04 1.14 -15.58
CA PRO A 145 10.62 1.43 -15.76
C PRO A 145 10.01 0.73 -16.98
N VAL A 146 10.79 -0.09 -17.70
CA VAL A 146 10.35 -0.76 -18.92
C VAL A 146 9.34 -1.86 -18.58
N ARG A 147 8.09 -1.72 -19.04
CA ARG A 147 7.05 -2.71 -18.80
C ARG A 147 7.36 -4.04 -19.46
N LYS A 148 7.38 -5.11 -18.68
CA LYS A 148 7.59 -6.49 -19.16
C LYS A 148 6.27 -7.11 -19.63
N GLU A 149 6.18 -7.50 -20.88
CA GLU A 149 5.00 -8.17 -21.43
C GLU A 149 4.78 -9.57 -20.83
N SER A 150 5.86 -10.25 -20.43
CA SER A 150 5.83 -11.52 -19.73
C SER A 150 4.97 -11.50 -18.47
N PHE A 151 4.80 -10.34 -17.83
CA PHE A 151 3.91 -10.18 -16.67
C PHE A 151 2.47 -10.58 -16.99
N SER A 152 1.88 -9.96 -18.00
CA SER A 152 0.49 -10.25 -18.38
C SER A 152 0.32 -11.68 -18.88
N ALA A 153 1.30 -12.22 -19.59
CA ALA A 153 1.29 -13.59 -20.10
C ALA A 153 1.37 -14.63 -18.95
N GLY A 154 2.14 -14.32 -17.89
CA GLY A 154 2.36 -15.23 -16.75
C GLY A 154 1.22 -15.25 -15.73
N LEU A 155 0.36 -14.21 -15.67
CA LEU A 155 -0.67 -14.07 -14.62
C LEU A 155 -1.60 -15.28 -14.51
N GLY A 156 -2.12 -15.76 -15.64
CA GLY A 156 -3.05 -16.89 -15.65
C GLY A 156 -2.46 -18.19 -15.11
N GLY A 157 -1.13 -18.37 -15.24
CA GLY A 157 -0.41 -19.49 -14.62
C GLY A 157 -0.15 -19.29 -13.13
N ALA A 158 0.08 -18.04 -12.71
CA ALA A 158 0.42 -17.72 -11.33
C ALA A 158 -0.78 -17.70 -10.39
N VAL A 159 -1.90 -17.10 -10.79
CA VAL A 159 -3.07 -16.90 -9.92
C VAL A 159 -4.34 -17.61 -10.40
N GLY A 160 -4.29 -18.26 -11.56
CA GLY A 160 -5.46 -18.87 -12.21
C GLY A 160 -6.05 -18.00 -13.32
N LYS A 161 -6.60 -18.65 -14.36
CA LYS A 161 -7.15 -17.95 -15.53
C LYS A 161 -8.39 -17.12 -15.21
N ALA A 162 -9.24 -17.57 -14.30
CA ALA A 162 -10.43 -16.84 -13.89
C ALA A 162 -10.07 -15.65 -13.01
N GLU A 163 -9.18 -15.85 -12.06
CA GLU A 163 -8.68 -14.86 -11.10
C GLU A 163 -7.93 -13.73 -11.81
N SER A 164 -7.09 -14.06 -12.82
CA SER A 164 -6.34 -13.06 -13.57
C SER A 164 -7.23 -12.13 -14.42
N LYS A 165 -8.49 -12.50 -14.66
CA LYS A 165 -9.47 -11.73 -15.42
C LYS A 165 -10.53 -11.03 -14.58
N LEU A 166 -10.56 -11.30 -13.26
CA LEU A 166 -11.65 -10.82 -12.40
C LEU A 166 -11.79 -9.30 -12.43
N TYR A 167 -10.69 -8.56 -12.36
CA TYR A 167 -10.69 -7.08 -12.43
C TYR A 167 -11.33 -6.52 -13.72
N TYR A 168 -11.31 -7.28 -14.80
CA TYR A 168 -11.87 -6.85 -16.09
C TYR A 168 -13.32 -7.30 -16.26
N SER A 169 -13.89 -8.00 -15.29
CA SER A 169 -15.28 -8.47 -15.37
C SER A 169 -16.26 -7.33 -15.06
N VAL A 170 -17.36 -7.29 -15.81
CA VAL A 170 -18.44 -6.32 -15.58
C VAL A 170 -19.02 -6.46 -14.18
N GLY A 171 -19.15 -7.68 -13.67
CA GLY A 171 -19.67 -7.94 -12.33
C GLY A 171 -18.80 -7.34 -11.23
N PHE A 172 -17.46 -7.42 -11.35
CA PHE A 172 -16.53 -6.83 -10.41
C PHE A 172 -16.56 -5.29 -10.46
N PHE A 173 -16.57 -4.73 -11.67
CA PHE A 173 -16.70 -3.29 -11.86
C PHE A 173 -17.98 -2.75 -11.20
N LEU A 174 -19.12 -3.40 -11.44
CA LEU A 174 -20.40 -3.01 -10.85
C LEU A 174 -20.40 -3.16 -9.32
N ASN A 175 -19.73 -4.17 -8.76
CA ASN A 175 -19.56 -4.30 -7.31
C ASN A 175 -18.82 -3.10 -6.73
N CYS A 176 -17.67 -2.73 -7.33
CA CYS A 176 -16.89 -1.56 -6.90
C CYS A 176 -17.70 -0.26 -6.98
N VAL A 177 -18.40 -0.03 -8.09
CA VAL A 177 -19.26 1.15 -8.26
C VAL A 177 -20.37 1.17 -7.20
N ALA A 178 -21.05 0.04 -6.99
CA ALA A 178 -22.09 -0.06 -5.97
C ALA A 178 -21.56 0.25 -4.56
N SER A 179 -20.37 -0.26 -4.21
CA SER A 179 -19.72 0.05 -2.94
C SER A 179 -19.39 1.53 -2.80
N MET A 180 -18.88 2.17 -3.84
CA MET A 180 -18.56 3.61 -3.83
C MET A 180 -19.80 4.51 -3.75
N VAL A 181 -20.91 4.11 -4.38
CA VAL A 181 -22.14 4.92 -4.42
C VAL A 181 -23.03 4.67 -3.19
N PHE A 182 -23.15 3.42 -2.75
CA PHE A 182 -24.09 3.01 -1.71
C PHE A 182 -23.42 2.59 -0.40
N GLY A 183 -22.11 2.54 -0.32
CA GLY A 183 -21.35 2.06 0.84
C GLY A 183 -21.45 2.95 2.07
N GLY A 184 -21.79 4.24 1.90
CA GLY A 184 -21.86 5.21 2.98
C GLY A 184 -20.53 5.93 3.24
N ALA A 185 -20.47 6.70 4.33
CA ALA A 185 -19.30 7.49 4.70
C ALA A 185 -18.15 6.59 5.13
N VAL A 186 -16.97 6.80 4.52
CA VAL A 186 -15.74 6.11 4.90
C VAL A 186 -15.26 6.61 6.25
N ARG A 187 -14.91 5.68 7.13
CA ARG A 187 -14.21 5.95 8.38
C ARG A 187 -12.80 5.38 8.29
N SER A 188 -11.82 6.26 8.53
CA SER A 188 -10.42 5.87 8.65
C SER A 188 -10.10 5.57 10.10
N ARG A 189 -9.50 4.41 10.38
CA ARG A 189 -9.02 4.00 11.70
C ARG A 189 -7.62 3.45 11.60
N CYS A 190 -6.77 3.83 12.53
CA CYS A 190 -5.44 3.26 12.67
C CYS A 190 -5.36 2.41 13.94
N HIS A 191 -4.78 1.24 13.83
CA HIS A 191 -4.56 0.33 14.94
C HIS A 191 -3.09 -0.05 15.00
N LEU A 192 -2.55 -0.17 16.21
CA LEU A 192 -1.31 -0.91 16.44
C LEU A 192 -1.70 -2.35 16.79
N VAL A 193 -1.15 -3.30 16.05
CA VAL A 193 -1.43 -4.72 16.23
C VAL A 193 -0.88 -5.17 17.57
N ASP A 194 -1.68 -5.88 18.36
CA ASP A 194 -1.28 -6.44 19.64
C ASP A 194 -0.40 -7.68 19.43
N PRO A 195 0.91 -7.64 19.74
CA PRO A 195 1.81 -8.76 19.52
C PRO A 195 1.43 -10.01 20.32
N ALA A 196 0.90 -9.84 21.54
CA ALA A 196 0.51 -10.96 22.40
C ALA A 196 -0.69 -11.71 21.80
N LYS A 197 -1.68 -10.98 21.29
CA LYS A 197 -2.82 -11.57 20.59
C LYS A 197 -2.43 -12.26 19.29
N VAL A 198 -1.45 -11.69 18.55
CA VAL A 198 -0.91 -12.31 17.35
C VAL A 198 -0.24 -13.64 17.67
N GLU A 199 0.61 -13.69 18.70
CA GLU A 199 1.30 -14.93 19.07
C GLU A 199 0.30 -15.99 19.59
N ALA A 200 -0.67 -15.61 20.40
CA ALA A 200 -1.74 -16.52 20.84
C ALA A 200 -2.54 -17.07 19.64
N ALA A 201 -2.88 -16.21 18.67
CA ALA A 201 -3.59 -16.63 17.47
C ALA A 201 -2.75 -17.54 16.55
N LYS A 202 -1.42 -17.34 16.49
CA LYS A 202 -0.51 -18.26 15.77
C LYS A 202 -0.46 -19.64 16.43
N ALA A 203 -0.39 -19.66 17.77
CA ALA A 203 -0.40 -20.93 18.52
C ALA A 203 -1.68 -21.71 18.25
N ALA A 204 -2.86 -21.08 18.37
CA ALA A 204 -4.14 -21.69 18.06
C ALA A 204 -4.23 -22.17 16.59
N ALA A 205 -3.78 -21.37 15.64
CA ALA A 205 -3.82 -21.73 14.22
C ALA A 205 -2.90 -22.92 13.87
N LYS A 206 -1.86 -23.17 14.66
CA LYS A 206 -0.99 -24.33 14.51
C LYS A 206 -1.72 -25.63 14.91
N GLU A 207 -2.60 -25.58 15.90
CA GLU A 207 -3.41 -26.71 16.34
C GLU A 207 -4.44 -27.16 15.28
N ASP A 208 -4.86 -26.25 14.40
CA ASP A 208 -5.76 -26.57 13.28
C ASP A 208 -5.16 -27.56 12.27
N GLY A 209 -3.83 -27.78 12.27
CA GLY A 209 -3.15 -28.74 11.42
C GLY A 209 -3.13 -28.41 9.92
N ASP A 210 -3.61 -27.23 9.53
CA ASP A 210 -3.68 -26.83 8.12
C ASP A 210 -2.32 -26.52 7.52
N SER A 211 -1.38 -26.00 8.32
CA SER A 211 -0.04 -25.62 7.88
C SER A 211 0.96 -25.75 9.04
N ALA A 212 2.23 -26.06 8.73
CA ALA A 212 3.29 -26.15 9.72
C ALA A 212 3.53 -24.82 10.47
N PHE A 213 3.22 -23.67 9.83
CA PHE A 213 3.26 -22.35 10.44
C PHE A 213 2.28 -21.39 9.77
N VAL A 214 1.91 -20.34 10.46
CA VAL A 214 1.19 -19.18 9.92
C VAL A 214 1.95 -17.92 10.21
N SER A 215 1.95 -16.98 9.26
CA SER A 215 2.56 -15.65 9.45
C SER A 215 1.55 -14.68 10.05
N THR A 216 2.06 -13.57 10.57
CA THR A 216 1.22 -12.44 10.99
C THR A 216 0.31 -11.96 9.84
N ASN A 217 0.82 -11.96 8.60
CA ASN A 217 0.01 -11.58 7.43
C ASN A 217 -1.17 -12.54 7.22
N ASP A 218 -0.99 -13.83 7.35
CA ASP A 218 -2.07 -14.81 7.18
C ASP A 218 -3.16 -14.61 8.23
N LEU A 219 -2.75 -14.34 9.49
CA LEU A 219 -3.67 -14.03 10.59
C LEU A 219 -4.47 -12.77 10.35
N LEU A 220 -3.78 -11.66 10.02
CA LEU A 220 -4.42 -10.37 9.78
C LEU A 220 -5.36 -10.45 8.59
N THR A 221 -4.99 -11.19 7.54
CA THR A 221 -5.81 -11.41 6.35
C THR A 221 -7.10 -12.16 6.69
N ALA A 222 -7.00 -13.26 7.43
CA ALA A 222 -8.17 -14.03 7.87
C ALA A 222 -9.05 -13.22 8.84
N ALA A 223 -8.44 -12.48 9.78
CA ALA A 223 -9.15 -11.65 10.74
C ALA A 223 -9.91 -10.52 10.04
N TRP A 224 -9.28 -9.84 9.06
CA TRP A 224 -9.91 -8.79 8.27
C TRP A 224 -11.12 -9.30 7.50
N ALA A 225 -10.97 -10.43 6.81
CA ALA A 225 -12.07 -11.05 6.09
C ALA A 225 -13.27 -11.37 6.99
N LYS A 226 -13.01 -11.92 8.19
CA LYS A 226 -14.06 -12.22 9.17
C LYS A 226 -14.75 -10.98 9.70
N LEU A 227 -13.99 -9.94 10.08
CA LEU A 227 -14.52 -8.69 10.60
C LEU A 227 -15.40 -7.96 9.58
N THR A 228 -14.99 -7.92 8.34
CA THR A 228 -15.73 -7.27 7.26
C THR A 228 -16.84 -8.15 6.70
N ARG A 229 -16.97 -9.40 7.18
CA ARG A 229 -17.88 -10.41 6.64
C ARG A 229 -17.73 -10.53 5.12
N ALA A 230 -16.48 -10.58 4.67
CA ALA A 230 -16.17 -10.61 3.26
C ALA A 230 -16.70 -11.90 2.62
N GLU A 231 -17.33 -11.78 1.47
CA GLU A 231 -17.69 -12.88 0.58
C GLU A 231 -16.68 -13.01 -0.57
N LEU A 232 -15.93 -11.94 -0.81
CA LEU A 232 -14.78 -11.87 -1.70
C LEU A 232 -13.69 -11.06 -1.00
N LEU A 233 -12.54 -11.67 -0.77
CA LEU A 233 -11.37 -11.02 -0.20
C LEU A 233 -10.27 -10.93 -1.25
N GLU A 234 -9.67 -9.77 -1.37
CA GLU A 234 -8.50 -9.52 -2.20
C GLU A 234 -7.26 -9.38 -1.33
N MET A 235 -6.18 -10.08 -1.72
CA MET A 235 -4.85 -9.92 -1.15
C MET A 235 -3.83 -9.70 -2.27
N PRO A 236 -3.34 -8.47 -2.48
CA PRO A 236 -2.27 -8.20 -3.42
C PRO A 236 -0.98 -8.93 -3.04
N ILE A 237 -0.29 -9.43 -4.06
CA ILE A 237 0.99 -10.12 -3.95
C ILE A 237 2.00 -9.54 -4.94
N ASN A 238 3.25 -9.39 -4.49
CA ASN A 238 4.36 -9.04 -5.37
C ASN A 238 4.77 -10.24 -6.22
N LEU A 239 4.79 -10.09 -7.55
CA LEU A 239 5.14 -11.16 -8.48
C LEU A 239 6.58 -11.09 -9.00
N ARG A 240 7.40 -10.14 -8.50
CA ARG A 240 8.84 -10.11 -8.80
C ARG A 240 9.51 -11.35 -8.22
N ASN A 241 10.47 -11.88 -8.96
CA ASN A 241 11.16 -13.17 -8.68
C ASN A 241 10.22 -14.38 -8.61
N ARG A 242 8.97 -14.24 -9.08
CA ARG A 242 7.93 -15.28 -9.07
C ARG A 242 7.39 -15.55 -10.47
N LEU A 243 7.56 -14.61 -11.36
CA LEU A 243 7.33 -14.77 -12.80
C LEU A 243 8.65 -14.63 -13.57
N PRO A 244 8.84 -15.41 -14.64
CA PRO A 244 10.05 -15.35 -15.45
C PRO A 244 10.34 -13.95 -16.01
N GLY A 245 11.58 -13.51 -15.89
CA GLY A 245 12.06 -12.24 -16.44
C GLY A 245 11.61 -10.98 -15.69
N ILE A 246 11.02 -11.14 -14.51
CA ILE A 246 10.60 -10.03 -13.63
C ILE A 246 11.36 -10.15 -12.33
N GLY A 247 12.20 -9.17 -12.01
CA GLY A 247 13.05 -9.15 -10.84
C GLY A 247 12.95 -7.87 -10.02
N ASP A 248 13.80 -7.78 -8.98
CA ASP A 248 13.78 -6.68 -8.02
C ASP A 248 14.11 -5.33 -8.64
N ALA A 249 14.87 -5.30 -9.74
CA ALA A 249 15.21 -4.09 -10.47
C ALA A 249 14.09 -3.57 -11.39
N ASP A 250 12.98 -4.30 -11.55
CA ASP A 250 11.87 -3.87 -12.40
C ASP A 250 10.92 -2.94 -11.62
N ALA A 251 10.90 -1.66 -11.98
CA ALA A 251 9.97 -0.67 -11.44
C ALA A 251 8.62 -0.73 -12.14
N GLY A 252 7.56 -0.38 -11.43
CA GLY A 252 6.20 -0.34 -11.96
C GLY A 252 5.23 -1.20 -11.16
N ASN A 253 4.08 -1.53 -11.75
CA ASN A 253 3.07 -2.37 -11.10
C ASN A 253 3.27 -3.83 -11.53
N TYR A 254 4.02 -4.58 -10.73
CA TYR A 254 4.24 -6.02 -10.87
C TYR A 254 3.63 -6.79 -9.69
N GLU A 255 2.51 -6.31 -9.22
CA GLU A 255 1.63 -6.97 -8.27
C GLU A 255 0.36 -7.48 -8.96
N TRP A 256 -0.25 -8.48 -8.35
CA TRP A 256 -1.58 -8.95 -8.68
C TRP A 256 -2.25 -9.47 -7.44
N ALA A 257 -3.55 -9.74 -7.50
CA ALA A 257 -4.27 -10.24 -6.35
C ALA A 257 -4.50 -11.75 -6.38
N VAL A 258 -4.43 -12.36 -5.21
CA VAL A 258 -5.12 -13.61 -4.92
C VAL A 258 -6.49 -13.24 -4.38
N PHE A 259 -7.54 -13.77 -5.01
CA PHE A 259 -8.91 -13.60 -4.55
C PHE A 259 -9.36 -14.84 -3.78
N TYR A 260 -9.85 -14.64 -2.58
CA TYR A 260 -10.36 -15.67 -1.69
C TYR A 260 -11.88 -15.54 -1.55
N GLN A 261 -12.54 -16.66 -1.30
CA GLN A 261 -13.93 -16.73 -0.87
C GLN A 261 -14.02 -17.25 0.57
N GLU A 262 -15.20 -17.29 1.18
CA GLU A 262 -15.38 -17.58 2.59
C GLU A 262 -14.63 -18.83 3.06
N GLU A 263 -14.69 -19.94 2.30
CA GLU A 263 -14.01 -21.18 2.64
C GLU A 263 -12.49 -21.12 2.54
N ASP A 264 -11.93 -20.13 1.84
CA ASP A 264 -10.49 -19.99 1.62
C ASP A 264 -9.79 -19.28 2.79
N PHE A 265 -10.54 -18.48 3.58
CA PHE A 265 -9.98 -17.68 4.68
C PHE A 265 -10.57 -18.02 6.06
N LEU A 266 -11.36 -19.08 6.18
CA LEU A 266 -11.90 -19.52 7.49
C LEU A 266 -10.79 -19.72 8.51
N ARG A 267 -9.65 -20.26 8.09
CA ARG A 267 -8.47 -20.49 8.91
C ARG A 267 -7.21 -19.90 8.25
N PRO A 268 -6.33 -19.26 9.03
CA PRO A 268 -5.10 -18.64 8.50
C PRO A 268 -4.18 -19.64 7.76
N GLY A 269 -4.17 -20.89 8.18
CA GLY A 269 -3.40 -21.96 7.53
C GLY A 269 -3.82 -22.21 6.08
N GLN A 270 -5.08 -21.98 5.72
CA GLN A 270 -5.54 -22.09 4.33
C GLN A 270 -4.97 -20.98 3.44
N ILE A 271 -4.87 -19.75 3.96
CA ILE A 271 -4.19 -18.65 3.27
C ILE A 271 -2.72 -19.01 3.08
N ARG A 272 -2.05 -19.54 4.12
CA ARG A 272 -0.65 -19.99 4.00
C ARG A 272 -0.46 -21.04 2.92
N LYS A 273 -1.34 -22.05 2.85
CA LYS A 273 -1.29 -23.07 1.80
C LYS A 273 -1.37 -22.48 0.39
N SER A 274 -2.22 -21.47 0.19
CA SER A 274 -2.36 -20.82 -1.12
C SER A 274 -1.10 -20.11 -1.60
N LEU A 275 -0.19 -19.78 -0.68
CA LEU A 275 1.08 -19.10 -0.94
C LEU A 275 2.30 -20.05 -0.91
N ALA A 276 2.10 -21.34 -0.68
CA ALA A 276 3.18 -22.30 -0.43
C ALA A 276 4.10 -22.49 -1.64
N THR A 277 3.56 -22.42 -2.85
CA THR A 277 4.33 -22.61 -4.09
C THR A 277 4.59 -21.25 -4.74
N PRO A 278 5.85 -20.78 -4.78
CA PRO A 278 6.20 -19.52 -5.46
C PRO A 278 5.76 -19.52 -6.92
N GLY A 279 5.10 -18.43 -7.35
CA GLY A 279 4.60 -18.28 -8.72
C GLY A 279 3.36 -19.11 -9.06
N LYS A 280 2.80 -19.84 -8.10
CA LYS A 280 1.56 -20.61 -8.27
C LYS A 280 0.70 -20.49 -7.01
N TYR A 281 -0.26 -19.57 -7.04
CA TYR A 281 -1.07 -19.19 -5.88
C TYR A 281 -2.47 -19.77 -6.01
N MET A 282 -2.69 -20.94 -5.39
CA MET A 282 -3.93 -21.70 -5.54
C MET A 282 -4.75 -21.61 -4.26
N ARG A 283 -5.93 -21.04 -4.37
CA ARG A 283 -6.90 -20.98 -3.26
C ARG A 283 -7.20 -22.36 -2.69
N CYS A 284 -7.35 -22.47 -1.38
CA CYS A 284 -7.60 -23.71 -0.64
C CYS A 284 -6.59 -24.85 -0.89
N GLY A 285 -5.47 -24.59 -1.55
CA GLY A 285 -4.52 -25.65 -1.95
C GLY A 285 -5.13 -26.72 -2.86
N ARG A 286 -6.22 -26.41 -3.57
CA ARG A 286 -6.91 -27.32 -4.50
C ARG A 286 -6.62 -26.95 -5.95
N ASP A 287 -6.49 -27.94 -6.81
CA ASP A 287 -6.36 -27.79 -8.26
C ASP A 287 -7.42 -28.65 -8.98
N PRO A 288 -8.39 -28.09 -9.71
CA PRO A 288 -8.68 -26.66 -9.79
C PRO A 288 -9.36 -26.10 -8.51
N PRO A 289 -9.19 -24.80 -8.21
CA PRO A 289 -9.91 -24.16 -7.13
C PRO A 289 -11.40 -24.06 -7.46
N ARG A 290 -12.26 -23.91 -6.45
CA ARG A 290 -13.69 -23.66 -6.67
C ARG A 290 -13.87 -22.40 -7.53
N PRO A 291 -14.88 -22.39 -8.44
CA PRO A 291 -15.15 -21.19 -9.26
C PRO A 291 -15.39 -19.95 -8.38
N LEU A 292 -14.87 -18.82 -8.82
CA LEU A 292 -15.19 -17.53 -8.20
C LEU A 292 -16.67 -17.19 -8.40
N ARG A 293 -17.21 -16.40 -7.49
CA ARG A 293 -18.53 -15.81 -7.66
C ARG A 293 -18.59 -15.05 -8.98
N SER A 294 -19.74 -15.12 -9.66
CA SER A 294 -19.96 -14.46 -10.96
C SER A 294 -21.36 -13.87 -11.05
N GLY A 295 -21.61 -13.06 -12.09
CA GLY A 295 -22.90 -12.44 -12.34
C GLY A 295 -23.43 -11.66 -11.14
N GLY A 296 -24.73 -11.77 -10.87
CA GLY A 296 -25.39 -11.04 -9.77
C GLY A 296 -24.87 -11.38 -8.37
N ARG A 297 -24.29 -12.57 -8.16
CA ARG A 297 -23.66 -12.95 -6.90
C ARG A 297 -22.38 -12.15 -6.67
N LEU A 298 -21.59 -11.91 -7.72
CA LEU A 298 -20.39 -11.09 -7.63
C LEU A 298 -20.74 -9.61 -7.39
N VAL A 299 -21.74 -9.08 -8.09
CA VAL A 299 -22.18 -7.68 -7.94
C VAL A 299 -22.59 -7.36 -6.49
N ARG A 300 -23.21 -8.30 -5.79
CA ARG A 300 -23.74 -8.11 -4.43
C ARG A 300 -22.78 -8.58 -3.34
N ALA A 301 -21.67 -9.22 -3.69
CA ALA A 301 -20.73 -9.76 -2.74
C ALA A 301 -20.15 -8.65 -1.85
N SER A 302 -20.06 -8.91 -0.54
CA SER A 302 -19.28 -8.08 0.37
C SER A 302 -17.82 -8.24 0.02
N TYR A 303 -17.22 -7.18 -0.53
CA TYR A 303 -15.84 -7.19 -1.02
C TYR A 303 -14.92 -6.48 -0.02
N ALA A 304 -13.79 -7.12 0.28
CA ALA A 304 -12.75 -6.58 1.13
C ALA A 304 -11.36 -6.75 0.50
N LEU A 305 -10.45 -5.85 0.84
CA LEU A 305 -9.04 -5.88 0.42
C LEU A 305 -8.15 -5.73 1.65
N ILE A 306 -7.07 -6.50 1.71
CA ILE A 306 -5.98 -6.27 2.64
C ILE A 306 -4.64 -6.36 1.93
N THR A 307 -3.82 -5.32 2.07
CA THR A 307 -2.46 -5.26 1.51
C THR A 307 -1.43 -5.09 2.61
N ASN A 308 -0.25 -5.70 2.44
CA ASN A 308 0.81 -5.67 3.45
C ASN A 308 2.08 -5.02 2.90
N TRP A 309 2.42 -3.86 3.43
CA TRP A 309 3.62 -3.10 3.13
C TRP A 309 4.70 -3.22 4.21
N ALA A 310 4.36 -3.79 5.38
CA ALA A 310 5.27 -3.89 6.52
C ALA A 310 6.57 -4.65 6.20
N THR A 311 6.53 -5.56 5.21
CA THR A 311 7.70 -6.33 4.78
C THR A 311 8.63 -5.55 3.86
N PHE A 312 8.19 -4.44 3.27
CA PHE A 312 8.96 -3.59 2.37
C PHE A 312 9.53 -2.36 3.09
N ALA A 313 8.83 -1.90 4.14
CA ALA A 313 9.17 -0.70 4.87
C ALA A 313 10.47 -0.88 5.65
N GLN A 314 11.40 0.04 5.47
CA GLN A 314 12.62 0.20 6.24
C GLN A 314 12.65 1.60 6.84
N GLY A 315 13.28 1.75 8.01
CA GLY A 315 13.49 3.05 8.61
C GLY A 315 14.43 3.90 7.75
N LEU A 316 14.25 5.21 7.79
CA LEU A 316 15.17 6.16 7.15
C LEU A 316 16.24 6.58 8.15
N ASP A 317 17.50 6.39 7.76
CA ASP A 317 18.66 6.95 8.43
C ASP A 317 18.98 8.29 7.78
N LEU A 318 18.71 9.38 8.51
CA LEU A 318 18.96 10.75 8.08
C LEU A 318 19.84 11.48 9.11
N PRO A 319 20.79 12.32 8.68
CA PRO A 319 21.78 12.89 9.57
C PRO A 319 21.16 13.83 10.62
N GLY A 320 21.53 13.63 11.89
CA GLY A 320 21.18 14.51 13.00
C GLY A 320 19.72 14.45 13.48
N CYS A 321 18.94 13.48 13.01
CA CYS A 321 17.55 13.29 13.44
C CYS A 321 17.24 11.81 13.63
N GLU A 322 16.12 11.51 14.30
CA GLU A 322 15.67 10.16 14.61
C GLU A 322 14.25 9.94 14.14
N GLN A 323 14.02 8.88 13.36
CA GLN A 323 12.70 8.47 12.94
C GLN A 323 11.91 7.92 14.13
N GLN A 324 10.71 8.43 14.33
CA GLN A 324 9.79 8.01 15.38
C GLN A 324 8.68 7.12 14.86
N LEU A 325 7.93 7.60 13.87
CA LEU A 325 6.74 6.93 13.36
C LEU A 325 6.70 7.00 11.82
N HIS A 326 6.08 6.00 11.21
CA HIS A 326 5.86 5.95 9.76
C HIS A 326 4.46 5.43 9.47
N PHE A 327 3.66 6.21 8.75
CA PHE A 327 2.26 5.87 8.46
C PHE A 327 1.92 6.03 6.97
N PRO A 328 1.06 5.16 6.40
CA PRO A 328 0.40 5.46 5.14
C PRO A 328 -0.54 6.65 5.33
N CYS A 329 -0.72 7.49 4.33
CA CYS A 329 -1.60 8.65 4.40
C CYS A 329 -2.60 8.59 3.24
N PHE A 330 -3.84 8.27 3.58
CA PHE A 330 -4.98 8.22 2.65
C PHE A 330 -6.21 8.81 3.33
N ASP A 331 -6.85 9.74 2.66
CA ASP A 331 -8.18 10.20 3.05
C ASP A 331 -9.11 10.07 1.83
N LEU A 332 -9.87 8.99 1.79
CA LEU A 332 -10.77 8.67 0.69
C LEU A 332 -12.21 8.99 1.08
N ALA A 333 -12.90 9.73 0.22
CA ALA A 333 -14.32 10.04 0.41
C ALA A 333 -15.21 8.81 0.13
N ALA A 334 -14.75 7.90 -0.73
CA ALA A 334 -15.40 6.66 -1.07
C ALA A 334 -14.35 5.57 -1.33
N VAL A 335 -14.68 4.33 -0.99
CA VAL A 335 -13.83 3.16 -1.22
C VAL A 335 -14.59 2.12 -2.05
N PRO A 336 -13.91 1.42 -2.97
CA PRO A 336 -14.53 0.37 -3.77
C PRO A 336 -14.85 -0.89 -2.95
N CYS A 337 -14.28 -1.00 -1.75
CA CYS A 337 -14.44 -2.13 -0.83
C CYS A 337 -13.99 -1.74 0.58
N GLU A 338 -14.15 -2.65 1.55
CA GLU A 338 -13.52 -2.53 2.87
C GLU A 338 -12.01 -2.74 2.73
N MET A 339 -11.18 -1.75 3.09
CA MET A 339 -9.74 -1.77 2.83
C MET A 339 -8.91 -1.76 4.12
N ALA A 340 -7.87 -2.59 4.16
CA ALA A 340 -6.86 -2.58 5.21
C ALA A 340 -5.45 -2.51 4.64
N PHE A 341 -4.61 -1.67 5.25
CA PHE A 341 -3.19 -1.50 4.89
C PHE A 341 -2.35 -1.85 6.10
N VAL A 342 -1.60 -2.95 6.03
CA VAL A 342 -0.66 -3.35 7.06
C VAL A 342 0.68 -2.66 6.80
N PHE A 343 1.22 -1.98 7.78
CA PHE A 343 2.44 -1.20 7.63
C PHE A 343 3.35 -1.33 8.86
N ARG A 344 4.59 -0.86 8.75
CA ARG A 344 5.54 -0.79 9.86
C ARG A 344 5.46 0.61 10.46
N ALA A 345 4.85 0.73 11.64
CA ALA A 345 4.66 2.03 12.30
C ALA A 345 5.96 2.55 12.94
N THR A 346 6.71 1.65 13.60
CA THR A 346 8.06 1.86 14.14
C THR A 346 8.97 0.70 13.74
N GLY A 347 10.22 0.68 14.18
CA GLY A 347 11.11 -0.47 13.96
C GLY A 347 10.53 -1.80 14.45
N ALA A 348 9.71 -1.80 15.50
CA ALA A 348 9.16 -2.97 16.17
C ALA A 348 7.66 -3.17 15.91
N GLU A 349 6.88 -2.08 15.77
CA GLU A 349 5.43 -2.13 15.79
C GLU A 349 4.81 -2.24 14.39
N THR A 350 3.82 -3.10 14.27
CA THR A 350 3.00 -3.22 13.07
C THR A 350 1.70 -2.44 13.26
N GLY A 351 1.41 -1.55 12.33
CA GLY A 351 0.15 -0.83 12.26
C GLY A 351 -0.77 -1.40 11.19
N VAL A 352 -2.07 -1.13 11.33
CA VAL A 352 -3.08 -1.40 10.30
C VAL A 352 -3.96 -0.17 10.15
N LEU A 353 -3.93 0.44 8.97
CA LEU A 353 -4.87 1.47 8.58
C LEU A 353 -6.08 0.80 7.93
N MET A 354 -7.25 1.05 8.47
CA MET A 354 -8.53 0.53 7.99
C MET A 354 -9.38 1.66 7.42
N LEU A 355 -9.85 1.49 6.20
CA LEU A 355 -10.82 2.35 5.53
C LEU A 355 -12.10 1.54 5.34
N SER A 356 -13.14 1.87 6.10
CA SER A 356 -14.35 1.06 6.17
C SER A 356 -15.61 1.93 6.24
N CYS A 357 -16.65 1.49 5.54
CA CYS A 357 -17.98 2.07 5.62
C CYS A 357 -18.88 1.34 6.64
N LYS A 358 -18.56 0.10 6.98
CA LYS A 358 -19.44 -0.82 7.73
C LYS A 358 -18.93 -1.15 9.12
N LEU A 359 -17.60 -1.16 9.31
CA LEU A 359 -16.96 -1.62 10.53
C LEU A 359 -17.27 -0.68 11.70
N ARG A 360 -17.62 -1.24 12.85
CA ARG A 360 -17.85 -0.52 14.11
C ARG A 360 -16.73 -0.84 15.10
N ASP A 361 -16.47 0.03 16.05
CA ASP A 361 -15.42 -0.18 17.06
C ASP A 361 -15.68 -1.43 17.91
N ALA A 362 -16.96 -1.75 18.17
CA ALA A 362 -17.35 -2.96 18.87
C ALA A 362 -16.96 -4.26 18.12
N ASP A 363 -16.90 -4.23 16.79
CA ASP A 363 -16.54 -5.40 15.99
C ASP A 363 -15.04 -5.73 16.12
N LEU A 364 -14.22 -4.75 16.52
CA LEU A 364 -12.77 -4.89 16.72
C LEU A 364 -12.41 -5.40 18.12
N ALA A 365 -13.31 -5.25 19.08
CA ALA A 365 -13.08 -5.69 20.45
C ALA A 365 -12.75 -7.20 20.50
N GLY A 366 -11.65 -7.56 21.14
CA GLY A 366 -11.18 -8.93 21.21
C GLY A 366 -10.45 -9.48 19.99
N SER A 367 -10.48 -8.77 18.84
CA SER A 367 -9.71 -9.20 17.66
C SER A 367 -8.19 -8.99 17.83
N VAL A 368 -7.41 -9.53 16.89
CA VAL A 368 -5.95 -9.32 16.82
C VAL A 368 -5.57 -7.85 16.60
N PHE A 369 -6.50 -7.03 16.11
CA PHE A 369 -6.29 -5.60 15.93
C PHE A 369 -6.48 -4.79 17.23
N GLY A 370 -7.08 -5.37 18.27
CA GLY A 370 -7.29 -4.72 19.54
C GLY A 370 -8.22 -3.51 19.48
N ALA A 371 -8.15 -2.66 20.52
CA ALA A 371 -8.90 -1.41 20.55
C ALA A 371 -8.39 -0.45 19.46
N THR A 372 -9.29 0.41 18.97
CA THR A 372 -8.92 1.49 18.07
C THR A 372 -7.94 2.41 18.77
N VAL A 373 -6.79 2.61 18.14
CA VAL A 373 -5.83 3.61 18.57
C VAL A 373 -5.70 4.59 17.43
N ASP A 374 -6.19 5.81 17.61
CA ASP A 374 -5.82 6.93 16.75
C ASP A 374 -4.62 7.61 17.42
N PRO A 375 -3.39 7.27 16.99
CA PRO A 375 -2.21 7.74 17.69
C PRO A 375 -2.12 9.25 17.59
N VAL A 376 -1.94 9.89 18.73
CA VAL A 376 -1.55 11.29 18.78
C VAL A 376 -0.07 11.35 18.44
N ILE A 377 0.25 12.10 17.42
CA ILE A 377 1.63 12.27 16.96
C ILE A 377 2.35 13.24 17.90
N PHE A 378 3.45 12.78 18.50
CA PHE A 378 4.18 13.51 19.50
C PHE A 378 3.26 14.04 20.61
N PRO A 379 2.65 13.16 21.43
CA PRO A 379 1.82 13.61 22.55
C PRO A 379 2.63 14.57 23.43
N GLY A 380 1.99 15.62 23.92
CA GLY A 380 2.61 16.55 24.87
C GLY A 380 3.01 15.80 26.15
N ASN A 381 4.11 16.22 26.78
CA ASN A 381 4.51 15.76 28.11
C ASN A 381 3.47 16.17 29.15
#